data_890e959f578fc5cbb80c6baa7c45cefb
#
_entry.id   890e959f578fc5cbb80c6baa7c45cefb
#
_cell.length_a   1.000
_cell.length_b   1.000
_cell.length_c   1.000
_cell.angle_alpha   90.00
_cell.angle_beta   90.00
_cell.angle_gamma   90.00
#
_symmetry.space_group_name_H-M   'P 1'
#
loop_
_entity.id
_entity.type
_entity.pdbx_description
1 polymer ?
#
loop_
_entity_poly.entity_id
_entity_poly.type
_entity_poly.pdbx_seq_one_letter_code
_entity_poly.pdbx_strand_id
1 'polypeptide(L)' 'MAITTFSGPVASLNGFLTGGADTPGIYSGAGAPTLTAAKGSLYLNTTGSSTSTRAYINTDGGTTWTAVTTAA' A
#
# COMPACT_ATOMS: atom_id res chain seq x y z
N MET A 1 -22.93 -7.76 -11.80
CA MET A 1 -21.57 -7.30 -12.03
C MET A 1 -20.69 -8.45 -12.43
N ALA A 2 -19.90 -8.29 -13.48
CA ALA A 2 -18.96 -9.32 -13.92
C ALA A 2 -17.71 -9.30 -13.05
N ILE A 3 -17.16 -10.49 -12.77
CA ILE A 3 -15.92 -10.64 -12.03
C ILE A 3 -14.87 -11.19 -12.97
N THR A 4 -13.71 -10.53 -13.02
CA THR A 4 -12.57 -11.02 -13.77
C THR A 4 -11.71 -11.88 -12.86
N THR A 5 -11.44 -13.12 -13.25
CA THR A 5 -10.67 -14.08 -12.45
C THR A 5 -9.31 -14.32 -13.10
N PHE A 6 -8.26 -14.28 -12.31
CA PHE A 6 -6.90 -14.60 -12.75
C PHE A 6 -6.46 -15.90 -12.09
N SER A 7 -5.72 -16.72 -12.83
CA SER A 7 -5.27 -18.03 -12.33
C SER A 7 -3.90 -17.97 -11.65
N GLY A 8 -3.35 -16.80 -11.42
CA GLY A 8 -2.06 -16.64 -10.77
C GLY A 8 -1.87 -15.22 -10.27
N PRO A 9 -0.72 -14.91 -9.68
CA PRO A 9 -0.45 -13.56 -9.22
C PRO A 9 -0.49 -12.54 -10.35
N VAL A 10 -0.99 -11.34 -10.05
CA VAL A 10 -0.98 -10.21 -10.97
C VAL A 10 0.08 -9.22 -10.49
N ALA A 11 1.05 -8.89 -11.35
CA ALA A 11 2.10 -7.94 -11.03
C ALA A 11 1.73 -6.55 -11.54
N SER A 12 1.91 -5.54 -10.68
CA SER A 12 1.78 -4.14 -11.08
C SER A 12 2.98 -3.38 -10.52
N LEU A 13 3.73 -2.71 -11.38
CA LEU A 13 4.97 -2.04 -10.99
C LEU A 13 4.74 -0.87 -10.05
N ASN A 14 3.61 -0.20 -10.15
CA ASN A 14 3.35 1.03 -9.41
C ASN A 14 2.18 0.91 -8.43
N GLY A 15 1.81 -0.32 -8.06
CA GLY A 15 0.73 -0.56 -7.11
C GLY A 15 -0.63 -0.76 -7.78
N PHE A 16 -1.64 -0.98 -6.96
CA PHE A 16 -3.00 -1.22 -7.40
C PHE A 16 -3.94 -0.22 -6.74
N LEU A 17 -4.92 0.28 -7.49
CA LEU A 17 -6.03 1.01 -6.91
C LEU A 17 -7.20 0.06 -6.66
N THR A 18 -7.92 0.27 -5.55
CA THR A 18 -9.05 -0.59 -5.19
C THR A 18 -10.34 -0.24 -5.93
N GLY A 19 -10.32 0.85 -6.68
CA GLY A 19 -11.47 1.33 -7.47
C GLY A 19 -11.00 2.28 -8.54
N GLY A 20 -11.77 3.31 -8.81
CA GLY A 20 -11.38 4.35 -9.75
C GLY A 20 -10.29 5.28 -9.23
N ALA A 21 -10.10 6.43 -9.89
CA ALA A 21 -9.16 7.44 -9.41
C ALA A 21 -9.52 7.88 -7.98
N ASP A 22 -8.52 8.24 -7.21
CA ASP A 22 -8.66 8.72 -5.82
C ASP A 22 -9.17 7.67 -4.82
N THR A 23 -9.13 6.39 -5.19
CA THR A 23 -9.44 5.31 -4.25
C THR A 23 -8.17 4.81 -3.58
N PRO A 24 -8.27 4.17 -2.38
CA PRO A 24 -7.10 3.60 -1.72
C PRO A 24 -6.40 2.58 -2.61
N GLY A 25 -5.08 2.60 -2.60
CA GLY A 25 -4.26 1.68 -3.35
C GLY A 25 -3.37 0.83 -2.45
N ILE A 26 -2.74 -0.18 -3.04
CA ILE A 26 -1.74 -1.02 -2.38
C ILE A 26 -0.43 -0.80 -3.11
N TYR A 27 0.60 -0.39 -2.38
CA TYR A 27 1.91 -0.04 -2.92
C TYR A 27 3.01 -0.80 -2.20
N SER A 28 4.19 -0.85 -2.78
CA SER A 28 5.36 -1.42 -2.12
C SER A 28 6.63 -0.71 -2.58
N GLY A 29 7.66 -0.81 -1.77
CA GLY A 29 8.96 -0.25 -2.09
C GLY A 29 9.94 -0.49 -0.97
N ALA A 30 11.20 -0.06 -1.16
CA ALA A 30 12.25 -0.14 -0.16
C ALA A 30 12.24 1.15 0.67
N GLY A 31 12.27 0.99 1.99
CA GLY A 31 12.26 2.13 2.91
C GLY A 31 10.86 2.65 3.20
N ALA A 32 10.79 3.68 4.02
CA ALA A 32 9.51 4.29 4.40
C ALA A 32 8.86 4.96 3.18
N PRO A 33 7.51 5.00 3.11
CA PRO A 33 6.83 5.59 1.97
C PRO A 33 6.99 7.11 1.91
N THR A 34 7.18 7.62 0.69
CA THR A 34 7.27 9.06 0.44
C THR A 34 6.28 9.51 -0.64
N LEU A 35 5.54 8.59 -1.24
CA LEU A 35 4.62 8.90 -2.32
C LEU A 35 3.32 9.52 -1.79
N THR A 36 2.61 10.20 -2.70
CA THR A 36 1.26 10.71 -2.43
C THR A 36 0.25 9.64 -2.82
N ALA A 37 -0.72 9.38 -1.96
CA ALA A 37 -1.75 8.39 -2.23
C ALA A 37 -3.06 8.77 -1.54
N ALA A 38 -4.15 8.14 -1.95
CA ALA A 38 -5.44 8.37 -1.35
C ALA A 38 -5.46 7.88 0.11
N LYS A 39 -6.25 8.53 0.93
CA LYS A 39 -6.43 8.15 2.33
C LYS A 39 -6.90 6.70 2.44
N GLY A 40 -6.27 5.96 3.33
CA GLY A 40 -6.55 4.54 3.51
C GLY A 40 -5.67 3.61 2.68
N SER A 41 -4.80 4.14 1.81
CA SER A 41 -3.87 3.33 1.03
C SER A 41 -2.91 2.57 1.93
N LEU A 42 -2.48 1.40 1.47
CA LEU A 42 -1.56 0.51 2.17
C LEU A 42 -0.22 0.50 1.47
N TYR A 43 0.86 0.57 2.23
CA TYR A 43 2.22 0.49 1.72
C TYR A 43 2.97 -0.64 2.42
N LEU A 44 3.64 -1.47 1.64
CA LEU A 44 4.43 -2.59 2.12
C LEU A 44 5.91 -2.27 1.94
N ASN A 45 6.65 -2.18 3.04
CA ASN A 45 8.08 -1.87 3.01
C ASN A 45 8.90 -3.16 2.87
N THR A 46 9.54 -3.34 1.71
CA THR A 46 10.29 -4.57 1.41
C THR A 46 11.58 -4.69 2.24
N THR A 47 12.05 -3.61 2.86
CA THR A 47 13.23 -3.62 3.73
C THR A 47 12.90 -3.44 5.20
N GLY A 48 11.61 -3.45 5.56
CA GLY A 48 11.18 -3.28 6.95
C GLY A 48 11.60 -4.45 7.82
N SER A 49 12.27 -4.17 8.94
CA SER A 49 12.81 -5.19 9.82
C SER A 49 12.31 -5.11 11.26
N SER A 50 11.54 -4.08 11.60
CA SER A 50 10.99 -3.90 12.94
C SER A 50 9.47 -3.92 12.93
N THR A 51 8.87 -3.97 14.12
CA THR A 51 7.40 -4.02 14.25
C THR A 51 6.69 -2.79 13.72
N SER A 52 7.39 -1.69 13.51
CA SER A 52 6.79 -0.42 13.06
C SER A 52 7.33 0.06 11.72
N THR A 53 8.04 -0.78 10.97
CA THR A 53 8.61 -0.39 9.67
C THR A 53 8.20 -1.29 8.51
N ARG A 54 7.29 -2.26 8.74
CA ARG A 54 6.91 -3.25 7.71
C ARG A 54 5.76 -2.80 6.83
N ALA A 55 4.79 -2.10 7.39
CA ALA A 55 3.62 -1.66 6.65
C ALA A 55 3.14 -0.30 7.16
N TYR A 56 2.48 0.46 6.27
CA TYR A 56 1.99 1.80 6.58
C TYR A 56 0.62 2.01 5.95
N ILE A 57 -0.20 2.84 6.61
CA ILE A 57 -1.50 3.28 6.10
C ILE A 57 -1.44 4.79 5.87
N ASN A 58 -1.93 5.25 4.72
CA ASN A 58 -2.03 6.68 4.44
C ASN A 58 -3.19 7.25 5.25
N THR A 59 -2.92 8.26 6.05
CA THR A 59 -3.90 8.80 6.99
C THR A 59 -4.44 10.18 6.62
N ASP A 60 -3.90 10.83 5.59
CA ASP A 60 -4.34 12.19 5.23
C ASP A 60 -4.71 12.39 3.77
N GLY A 61 -4.54 11.37 2.92
CA GLY A 61 -4.78 11.52 1.49
C GLY A 61 -3.67 12.27 0.76
N GLY A 62 -2.52 12.41 1.38
CA GLY A 62 -1.34 13.07 0.81
C GLY A 62 -0.10 12.23 1.02
N THR A 63 0.88 12.77 1.74
CA THR A 63 2.16 12.11 1.96
C THR A 63 2.36 11.62 3.39
N THR A 64 1.34 11.69 4.24
CA THR A 64 1.45 11.23 5.63
C THR A 64 1.07 9.76 5.73
N TRP A 65 2.03 8.96 6.14
CA TRP A 65 1.88 7.52 6.31
C TRP A 65 2.13 7.15 7.76
N THR A 66 1.18 6.45 8.36
CA THR A 66 1.28 6.00 9.75
C THR A 66 1.62 4.52 9.77
N ALA A 67 2.63 4.16 10.55
CA ALA A 67 3.09 2.78 10.64
C ALA A 67 2.02 1.87 11.24
N VAL A 68 1.90 0.68 10.67
CA VAL A 68 1.11 -0.40 11.23
C VAL A 68 2.04 -1.21 12.12
N THR A 69 1.71 -1.33 13.41
CA THR A 69 2.50 -2.14 14.33
C THR A 69 2.20 -3.62 14.12
N THR A 70 3.23 -4.39 13.82
CA THR A 70 3.09 -5.83 13.63
C THR A 70 3.70 -6.58 14.82
N ALA A 71 3.38 -7.86 14.94
CA ALA A 71 4.05 -8.71 15.90
C ALA A 71 5.54 -8.88 15.53
N ALA A 72 6.36 -9.12 16.52
CA ALA A 72 7.80 -9.30 16.32
C ALA A 72 8.12 -10.56 15.50
#